data_4b6bf66879bd6674cbb0fb555225da78
#
_entry.id   4b6bf66879bd6674cbb0fb555225da78
#
_cell.length_a   1.000
_cell.length_b   1.000
_cell.length_c   1.000
_cell.angle_alpha   90.00
_cell.angle_beta   90.00
_cell.angle_gamma   90.00
#
_symmetry.space_group_name_H-M   'P 1'
#
loop_
_entity.id
_entity.type
_entity.pdbx_description
1 polymer ?
#
loop_
_entity_poly.entity_id
_entity_poly.type
_entity_poly.pdbx_seq_one_letter_code
_entity_poly.pdbx_strand_id
1 'polypeptide(L)'
;MGVRSNYVYGVRVVTNTVHNSKRFGPSIRRLKSGCGQLGLRCEVSAPTASVMIEDQRFAVRLTERVSVSLARGLVLTVEPDELIVAQRITDEARAILRRRHLSFFDERGYLSIRRTTLVVEAAVTTAEPPSTKRRGQPLDGIGLDVALWLLHTPEPGGVRAISRAIGRTASSVSDALRRLVDDGLVTSTHEPLLPELFDAAVQVWRYRANHLAVSGDPTTPSNARALRTRLGDTIDTGWAWTGSVAERAWHVPGIRRQLGRSELMLPDRESLDLAASILKQDPNGEFDLVVAPAAWLASHRVERNGKVVVPAIAVALNLALDDARGRELLSGWDPEGAHRVW
;
A
#
# COMPACT_ATOMS: atom_id res chain seq x y z
N MET A 1 4.32 -26.31 -26.44
CA MET A 1 4.63 -24.90 -26.69
C MET A 1 5.03 -24.28 -25.36
N GLY A 2 6.31 -23.90 -25.25
CA GLY A 2 6.92 -23.61 -23.96
C GLY A 2 6.73 -22.16 -23.53
N VAL A 3 6.38 -21.96 -22.27
CA VAL A 3 6.40 -20.66 -21.59
C VAL A 3 7.86 -20.29 -21.33
N ARG A 4 8.38 -19.24 -21.96
CA ARG A 4 9.68 -18.67 -21.60
C ARG A 4 9.46 -17.72 -20.44
N SER A 5 9.97 -18.08 -19.27
CA SER A 5 10.04 -17.21 -18.10
C SER A 5 11.42 -16.53 -18.07
N ASN A 6 11.47 -15.25 -18.33
CA ASN A 6 12.68 -14.45 -18.18
C ASN A 6 12.62 -13.71 -16.85
N TYR A 7 13.59 -13.94 -15.97
CA TYR A 7 13.79 -13.17 -14.75
C TYR A 7 14.74 -12.01 -15.03
N VAL A 8 14.29 -10.79 -14.82
CA VAL A 8 15.14 -9.61 -14.80
C VAL A 8 14.88 -8.88 -13.47
N TYR A 9 15.90 -8.78 -12.63
CA TYR A 9 15.88 -8.12 -11.31
C TYR A 9 14.82 -8.64 -10.32
N GLY A 10 14.64 -9.96 -10.23
CA GLY A 10 13.76 -10.58 -9.21
C GLY A 10 12.24 -10.37 -9.45
N VAL A 11 11.84 -9.68 -10.49
CA VAL A 11 10.44 -9.50 -10.89
C VAL A 11 10.07 -10.56 -11.93
N ARG A 12 9.10 -11.40 -11.61
CA ARG A 12 8.54 -12.36 -12.56
C ARG A 12 7.73 -11.61 -13.62
N VAL A 13 8.37 -11.19 -14.70
CA VAL A 13 7.66 -10.66 -15.87
C VAL A 13 7.02 -11.86 -16.59
N VAL A 14 5.78 -12.15 -16.25
CA VAL A 14 4.98 -13.12 -16.99
C VAL A 14 4.56 -12.47 -18.31
N THR A 15 5.35 -12.66 -19.35
CA THR A 15 4.93 -12.39 -20.74
C THR A 15 3.92 -13.47 -21.14
N ASN A 16 2.68 -13.32 -20.70
CA ASN A 16 1.59 -14.21 -21.04
C ASN A 16 0.93 -13.70 -22.33
N THR A 17 1.51 -14.04 -23.47
CA THR A 17 1.03 -13.61 -24.79
C THR A 17 -0.26 -14.33 -25.21
N VAL A 18 -0.80 -15.31 -24.49
CA VAL A 18 -1.91 -16.15 -24.99
C VAL A 18 -3.04 -16.44 -24.00
N HIS A 19 -2.95 -16.13 -22.70
CA HIS A 19 -3.92 -16.69 -21.74
C HIS A 19 -4.93 -15.70 -21.12
N ASN A 20 -5.09 -14.47 -21.62
CA ASN A 20 -6.04 -13.53 -21.05
C ASN A 20 -7.16 -13.07 -22.02
N SER A 21 -7.72 -14.00 -22.81
CA SER A 21 -8.81 -13.71 -23.76
C SER A 21 -10.03 -13.04 -23.11
N LYS A 22 -10.31 -13.33 -21.84
CA LYS A 22 -11.43 -12.71 -21.10
C LYS A 22 -11.17 -11.24 -20.75
N ARG A 23 -9.93 -10.81 -20.56
CA ARG A 23 -9.56 -9.42 -20.22
C ARG A 23 -9.21 -8.58 -21.46
N PHE A 24 -8.67 -9.19 -22.50
CA PHE A 24 -8.29 -8.50 -23.72
C PHE A 24 -9.47 -7.72 -24.34
N GLY A 25 -10.62 -8.34 -24.46
CA GLY A 25 -11.79 -7.73 -25.08
C GLY A 25 -12.29 -6.44 -24.39
N PRO A 26 -12.48 -6.40 -23.07
CA PRO A 26 -12.88 -5.18 -22.37
C PRO A 26 -11.87 -4.03 -22.46
N SER A 27 -10.58 -4.30 -22.24
CA SER A 27 -9.51 -3.29 -22.27
C SER A 27 -9.39 -2.68 -23.68
N ILE A 28 -9.47 -3.51 -24.70
CA ILE A 28 -9.42 -3.05 -26.09
C ILE A 28 -10.67 -2.24 -26.47
N ARG A 29 -11.86 -2.59 -25.98
CA ARG A 29 -13.06 -1.76 -26.20
C ARG A 29 -12.90 -0.37 -25.60
N ARG A 30 -12.30 -0.25 -24.40
CA ARG A 30 -12.02 1.05 -23.77
C ARG A 30 -10.99 1.85 -24.58
N LEU A 31 -9.92 1.20 -25.03
CA LEU A 31 -8.93 1.83 -25.92
C LEU A 31 -9.60 2.36 -27.21
N LYS A 32 -10.41 1.53 -27.88
CA LYS A 32 -11.14 1.92 -29.08
C LYS A 32 -12.09 3.10 -28.85
N SER A 33 -12.80 3.10 -27.73
CA SER A 33 -13.65 4.21 -27.30
C SER A 33 -12.83 5.49 -27.08
N GLY A 34 -11.69 5.39 -26.39
CA GLY A 34 -10.79 6.51 -26.17
C GLY A 34 -10.23 7.09 -27.47
N CYS A 35 -9.78 6.24 -28.39
CA CYS A 35 -9.35 6.68 -29.72
C CYS A 35 -10.48 7.39 -30.48
N GLY A 36 -11.70 6.83 -30.47
CA GLY A 36 -12.86 7.43 -31.13
C GLY A 36 -13.21 8.83 -30.62
N GLN A 37 -13.07 9.08 -29.31
CA GLN A 37 -13.27 10.42 -28.73
C GLN A 37 -12.26 11.46 -29.25
N LEU A 38 -11.08 10.99 -29.63
CA LEU A 38 -10.02 11.85 -30.19
C LEU A 38 -10.07 11.92 -31.73
N GLY A 39 -11.09 11.31 -32.36
CA GLY A 39 -11.21 11.23 -33.81
C GLY A 39 -10.21 10.28 -34.48
N LEU A 40 -9.55 9.41 -33.69
CA LEU A 40 -8.56 8.46 -34.18
C LEU A 40 -9.24 7.15 -34.60
N ARG A 41 -8.87 6.63 -35.76
CA ARG A 41 -9.27 5.30 -36.21
C ARG A 41 -8.51 4.24 -35.41
N CYS A 42 -9.23 3.28 -34.85
CA CYS A 42 -8.64 2.20 -34.08
C CYS A 42 -9.26 0.86 -34.48
N GLU A 43 -8.46 0.00 -35.10
CA GLU A 43 -8.85 -1.33 -35.56
C GLU A 43 -8.08 -2.40 -34.79
N VAL A 44 -8.73 -3.51 -34.50
CA VAL A 44 -8.18 -4.60 -33.68
C VAL A 44 -7.98 -5.83 -34.54
N SER A 45 -6.78 -6.38 -34.50
CA SER A 45 -6.47 -7.66 -35.16
C SER A 45 -6.49 -8.77 -34.09
N ALA A 46 -7.61 -9.50 -34.04
CA ALA A 46 -7.86 -10.50 -33.00
C ALA A 46 -6.83 -11.66 -32.94
N PRO A 47 -6.28 -12.19 -34.03
CA PRO A 47 -5.36 -13.32 -33.93
C PRO A 47 -4.00 -12.97 -33.34
N THR A 48 -3.57 -11.70 -33.45
CA THR A 48 -2.19 -11.29 -33.15
C THR A 48 -2.05 -10.41 -31.94
N ALA A 49 -3.12 -10.21 -31.16
CA ALA A 49 -3.14 -9.26 -30.03
C ALA A 49 -2.52 -7.90 -30.41
N SER A 50 -2.84 -7.39 -31.60
CA SER A 50 -2.35 -6.11 -32.10
C SER A 50 -3.49 -5.15 -32.41
N VAL A 51 -3.20 -3.85 -32.33
CA VAL A 51 -4.12 -2.78 -32.73
C VAL A 51 -3.47 -1.91 -33.79
N MET A 52 -4.28 -1.42 -34.69
CA MET A 52 -3.93 -0.40 -35.65
C MET A 52 -4.56 0.91 -35.19
N ILE A 53 -3.76 1.92 -34.94
CA ILE A 53 -4.24 3.27 -34.59
C ILE A 53 -3.75 4.20 -35.71
N GLU A 54 -4.70 4.77 -36.46
CA GLU A 54 -4.45 5.35 -37.75
C GLU A 54 -3.70 4.33 -38.63
N ASP A 55 -2.56 4.69 -39.17
CA ASP A 55 -1.72 3.82 -40.02
C ASP A 55 -0.58 3.17 -39.20
N GLN A 56 -0.62 3.22 -37.88
CA GLN A 56 0.43 2.69 -36.99
C GLN A 56 -0.02 1.40 -36.31
N ARG A 57 0.74 0.33 -36.52
CA ARG A 57 0.51 -0.96 -35.88
C ARG A 57 1.22 -1.02 -34.53
N PHE A 58 0.52 -1.51 -33.49
CA PHE A 58 1.06 -1.75 -32.17
C PHE A 58 0.80 -3.20 -31.75
N ALA A 59 1.82 -3.87 -31.22
CA ALA A 59 1.64 -5.05 -30.41
C ALA A 59 1.11 -4.62 -29.04
N VAL A 60 0.05 -5.26 -28.52
CA VAL A 60 -0.58 -4.87 -27.26
C VAL A 60 0.01 -5.67 -26.12
N ARG A 61 0.56 -4.97 -25.14
CA ARG A 61 0.99 -5.53 -23.85
C ARG A 61 0.00 -5.16 -22.77
N LEU A 62 -0.79 -6.15 -22.31
CA LEU A 62 -1.74 -5.95 -21.22
C LEU A 62 -1.07 -6.11 -19.87
N THR A 63 -1.37 -5.19 -18.94
CA THR A 63 -0.99 -5.31 -17.54
C THR A 63 -2.11 -4.78 -16.65
N GLU A 64 -2.15 -5.18 -15.39
CA GLU A 64 -3.14 -4.66 -14.46
C GLU A 64 -2.74 -3.26 -13.96
N ARG A 65 -1.48 -3.11 -13.60
CA ARG A 65 -0.95 -1.86 -13.09
C ARG A 65 0.48 -1.63 -13.57
N VAL A 66 0.81 -0.36 -13.80
CA VAL A 66 2.19 0.08 -14.01
C VAL A 66 2.59 0.99 -12.86
N SER A 67 3.45 0.47 -11.99
CA SER A 67 4.11 1.20 -10.92
C SER A 67 5.43 1.81 -11.41
N VAL A 68 6.08 2.61 -10.57
CA VAL A 68 7.42 3.18 -10.85
C VAL A 68 8.45 2.09 -11.13
N SER A 69 8.45 1.03 -10.31
CA SER A 69 9.38 -0.11 -10.44
C SER A 69 9.14 -0.84 -11.76
N LEU A 70 7.88 -1.18 -12.08
CA LEU A 70 7.53 -1.82 -13.34
C LEU A 70 7.81 -0.92 -14.55
N ALA A 71 7.53 0.39 -14.46
CA ALA A 71 7.82 1.33 -15.53
C ALA A 71 9.32 1.39 -15.88
N ARG A 72 10.20 1.36 -14.87
CA ARG A 72 11.66 1.27 -15.07
C ARG A 72 12.06 -0.03 -15.77
N GLY A 73 11.44 -1.17 -15.41
CA GLY A 73 11.66 -2.45 -16.09
C GLY A 73 11.13 -2.45 -17.53
N LEU A 74 9.94 -1.90 -17.76
CA LEU A 74 9.33 -1.80 -19.10
C LEU A 74 10.18 -0.96 -20.06
N VAL A 75 10.81 0.11 -19.58
CA VAL A 75 11.74 0.94 -20.37
C VAL A 75 12.88 0.13 -21.00
N LEU A 76 13.27 -0.99 -20.38
CA LEU A 76 14.34 -1.86 -20.87
C LEU A 76 13.86 -3.01 -21.75
N THR A 77 12.56 -3.30 -21.75
CA THR A 77 12.01 -4.53 -22.37
C THR A 77 10.90 -4.29 -23.37
N VAL A 78 10.33 -3.07 -23.43
CA VAL A 78 9.24 -2.72 -24.36
C VAL A 78 9.83 -2.22 -25.66
N GLU A 79 9.41 -2.83 -26.75
CA GLU A 79 9.81 -2.41 -28.10
C GLU A 79 9.04 -1.13 -28.51
N PRO A 80 9.60 -0.31 -29.40
CA PRO A 80 8.94 0.91 -29.86
C PRO A 80 7.54 0.68 -30.47
N ASP A 81 7.26 -0.50 -31.01
CA ASP A 81 5.99 -0.88 -31.62
C ASP A 81 5.01 -1.55 -30.64
N GLU A 82 5.30 -1.55 -29.37
CA GLU A 82 4.36 -2.00 -28.34
C GLU A 82 3.54 -0.85 -27.77
N LEU A 83 2.27 -1.14 -27.47
CA LEU A 83 1.36 -0.30 -26.71
C LEU A 83 1.06 -0.96 -25.37
N ILE A 84 1.49 -0.33 -24.30
CA ILE A 84 1.17 -0.79 -22.95
C ILE A 84 -0.27 -0.38 -22.64
N VAL A 85 -1.14 -1.35 -22.39
CA VAL A 85 -2.52 -1.13 -21.96
C VAL A 85 -2.65 -1.60 -20.52
N ALA A 86 -2.97 -0.69 -19.62
CA ALA A 86 -3.05 -0.96 -18.19
C ALA A 86 -4.36 -0.45 -17.59
N GLN A 87 -4.91 -1.18 -16.61
CA GLN A 87 -6.06 -0.69 -15.86
C GLN A 87 -5.73 0.58 -15.08
N ARG A 88 -4.47 0.68 -14.62
CA ARG A 88 -3.94 1.87 -13.92
C ARG A 88 -2.46 2.04 -14.19
N ILE A 89 -2.06 3.28 -14.44
CA ILE A 89 -0.66 3.72 -14.45
C ILE A 89 -0.51 4.84 -13.43
N THR A 90 0.44 4.72 -12.48
CA THR A 90 0.67 5.79 -11.50
C THR A 90 1.23 7.04 -12.19
N ASP A 91 1.06 8.23 -11.58
CA ASP A 91 1.47 9.49 -12.21
C ASP A 91 2.99 9.54 -12.43
N GLU A 92 3.77 9.04 -11.48
CA GLU A 92 5.21 8.92 -11.60
C GLU A 92 5.62 7.91 -12.69
N ALA A 93 4.90 6.78 -12.78
CA ALA A 93 5.12 5.79 -13.84
C ALA A 93 4.80 6.38 -15.21
N ARG A 94 3.70 7.14 -15.35
CA ARG A 94 3.39 7.89 -16.58
C ARG A 94 4.53 8.84 -16.96
N ALA A 95 5.08 9.59 -16.00
CA ALA A 95 6.20 10.48 -16.24
C ALA A 95 7.45 9.74 -16.75
N ILE A 96 7.73 8.53 -16.24
CA ILE A 96 8.84 7.68 -16.70
C ILE A 96 8.60 7.20 -18.13
N LEU A 97 7.40 6.63 -18.41
CA LEU A 97 7.05 6.11 -19.74
C LEU A 97 7.09 7.24 -20.80
N ARG A 98 6.57 8.44 -20.46
CA ARG A 98 6.59 9.61 -21.34
C ARG A 98 8.00 10.09 -21.65
N ARG A 99 8.89 10.17 -20.66
CA ARG A 99 10.31 10.56 -20.87
C ARG A 99 11.04 9.60 -21.80
N ARG A 100 10.59 8.34 -21.85
CA ARG A 100 11.17 7.31 -22.70
C ARG A 100 10.39 7.07 -23.99
N HIS A 101 9.43 7.95 -24.29
CA HIS A 101 8.62 7.92 -25.52
C HIS A 101 7.87 6.60 -25.74
N LEU A 102 7.54 5.86 -24.67
CA LEU A 102 6.75 4.64 -24.76
C LEU A 102 5.27 4.98 -24.94
N SER A 103 4.59 4.22 -25.80
CA SER A 103 3.15 4.36 -26.02
C SER A 103 2.38 3.58 -24.96
N PHE A 104 1.36 4.21 -24.34
CA PHE A 104 0.55 3.56 -23.33
C PHE A 104 -0.88 4.09 -23.29
N PHE A 105 -1.79 3.25 -22.81
CA PHE A 105 -3.16 3.58 -22.48
C PHE A 105 -3.45 3.19 -21.02
N ASP A 106 -3.80 4.19 -20.21
CA ASP A 106 -4.33 4.00 -18.87
C ASP A 106 -5.85 3.96 -18.96
N GLU A 107 -6.46 2.84 -18.63
CA GLU A 107 -7.93 2.67 -18.70
C GLU A 107 -8.69 3.64 -17.77
N ARG A 108 -8.02 4.36 -16.88
CA ARG A 108 -8.59 5.43 -16.07
C ARG A 108 -8.78 6.74 -16.84
N GLY A 109 -8.44 6.75 -18.12
CA GLY A 109 -8.74 7.86 -19.01
C GLY A 109 -7.53 8.66 -19.46
N TYR A 110 -6.42 8.02 -19.79
CA TYR A 110 -5.27 8.71 -20.36
C TYR A 110 -4.61 7.90 -21.47
N LEU A 111 -4.50 8.50 -22.66
CA LEU A 111 -3.83 7.92 -23.81
C LEU A 111 -2.57 8.72 -24.16
N SER A 112 -1.45 8.03 -24.30
CA SER A 112 -0.19 8.59 -24.81
C SER A 112 0.34 7.69 -25.92
N ILE A 113 0.42 8.20 -27.12
CA ILE A 113 1.00 7.53 -28.30
C ILE A 113 2.20 8.35 -28.74
N ARG A 114 3.32 7.69 -28.94
CA ARG A 114 4.57 8.30 -29.39
C ARG A 114 5.16 7.48 -30.53
N ARG A 115 4.95 7.96 -31.74
CA ARG A 115 5.50 7.43 -33.00
C ARG A 115 6.03 8.56 -33.84
N THR A 116 6.87 8.23 -34.81
CA THR A 116 7.47 9.24 -35.70
C THR A 116 6.43 10.12 -36.39
N THR A 117 5.31 9.52 -36.80
CA THR A 117 4.25 10.21 -37.56
C THR A 117 2.97 10.42 -36.75
N LEU A 118 2.87 9.89 -35.53
CA LEU A 118 1.69 10.00 -34.68
C LEU A 118 2.08 10.31 -33.23
N VAL A 119 1.76 11.51 -32.79
CA VAL A 119 1.95 11.94 -31.42
C VAL A 119 0.60 12.34 -30.85
N VAL A 120 0.13 11.61 -29.83
CA VAL A 120 -1.12 11.87 -29.14
C VAL A 120 -0.86 11.84 -27.66
N GLU A 121 -1.38 12.81 -26.95
CA GLU A 121 -1.32 12.88 -25.50
C GLU A 121 -2.60 13.54 -25.00
N ALA A 122 -3.55 12.74 -24.51
CA ALA A 122 -4.87 13.24 -24.16
C ALA A 122 -5.52 12.48 -23.00
N ALA A 123 -6.29 13.20 -22.22
CA ALA A 123 -7.28 12.61 -21.33
C ALA A 123 -8.47 12.15 -22.20
N VAL A 124 -8.96 10.92 -21.94
CA VAL A 124 -10.11 10.33 -22.62
C VAL A 124 -11.13 9.87 -21.59
N THR A 125 -12.41 10.04 -21.88
CA THR A 125 -13.46 9.56 -20.98
C THR A 125 -13.63 8.07 -21.15
N THR A 126 -13.34 7.27 -20.14
CA THR A 126 -13.68 5.85 -20.15
C THR A 126 -15.19 5.72 -19.91
N ALA A 127 -15.87 4.90 -20.72
CA ALA A 127 -17.35 4.84 -20.83
C ALA A 127 -18.09 4.32 -19.56
N GLU A 128 -17.44 4.05 -18.47
CA GLU A 128 -18.05 3.94 -17.15
C GLU A 128 -17.73 5.21 -16.38
N PRO A 129 -18.73 6.10 -16.14
CA PRO A 129 -18.53 7.17 -15.18
C PRO A 129 -18.14 6.51 -13.86
N PRO A 130 -17.08 6.98 -13.18
CA PRO A 130 -16.79 6.52 -11.84
C PRO A 130 -18.09 6.66 -11.06
N SER A 131 -18.55 5.57 -10.42
CA SER A 131 -19.80 5.59 -9.67
C SER A 131 -19.74 6.81 -8.75
N THR A 132 -20.72 7.72 -8.89
CA THR A 132 -20.81 9.00 -8.17
C THR A 132 -21.05 8.86 -6.67
N LYS A 133 -21.09 7.65 -6.14
CA LYS A 133 -20.87 7.42 -4.72
C LYS A 133 -19.45 7.87 -4.43
N ARG A 134 -19.29 8.92 -3.60
CA ARG A 134 -18.03 9.26 -2.94
C ARG A 134 -17.48 7.96 -2.34
N ARG A 135 -16.68 7.24 -3.11
CA ARG A 135 -15.89 6.13 -2.58
C ARG A 135 -14.91 6.81 -1.65
N GLY A 136 -15.00 6.52 -0.35
CA GLY A 136 -13.96 6.88 0.60
C GLY A 136 -12.60 6.49 0.01
N GLN A 137 -11.55 7.17 0.41
CA GLN A 137 -10.21 6.77 -0.05
C GLN A 137 -9.98 5.30 0.29
N PRO A 138 -9.27 4.52 -0.56
CA PRO A 138 -9.13 3.07 -0.35
C PRO A 138 -8.49 2.72 0.99
N LEU A 139 -7.67 3.63 1.53
CA LEU A 139 -6.99 3.50 2.82
C LEU A 139 -7.65 4.32 3.94
N ASP A 140 -8.93 4.66 3.83
CA ASP A 140 -9.68 5.27 4.93
C ASP A 140 -10.20 4.21 5.91
N GLY A 141 -10.02 4.44 7.21
CA GLY A 141 -10.58 3.60 8.28
C GLY A 141 -10.32 2.11 8.06
N ILE A 142 -11.37 1.33 7.75
CA ILE A 142 -11.27 -0.13 7.56
C ILE A 142 -10.33 -0.49 6.41
N GLY A 143 -10.21 0.35 5.39
CA GLY A 143 -9.25 0.14 4.30
C GLY A 143 -7.81 0.13 4.79
N LEU A 144 -7.48 1.01 5.72
CA LEU A 144 -6.16 1.02 6.38
C LEU A 144 -5.98 -0.20 7.28
N ASP A 145 -6.98 -0.56 8.09
CA ASP A 145 -6.92 -1.77 8.92
C ASP A 145 -6.58 -3.02 8.08
N VAL A 146 -7.27 -3.19 6.95
CA VAL A 146 -7.05 -4.32 6.03
C VAL A 146 -5.68 -4.25 5.37
N ALA A 147 -5.27 -3.08 4.86
CA ALA A 147 -3.98 -2.89 4.21
C ALA A 147 -2.82 -3.23 5.14
N LEU A 148 -2.86 -2.74 6.38
CA LEU A 148 -1.85 -3.02 7.40
C LEU A 148 -1.81 -4.50 7.78
N TRP A 149 -2.98 -5.17 7.84
CA TRP A 149 -3.04 -6.61 8.07
C TRP A 149 -2.37 -7.40 6.95
N LEU A 150 -2.64 -7.05 5.69
CA LEU A 150 -2.02 -7.66 4.51
C LEU A 150 -0.49 -7.46 4.47
N LEU A 151 -0.01 -6.31 4.95
CA LEU A 151 1.42 -6.02 5.07
C LEU A 151 2.07 -6.74 6.25
N HIS A 152 1.30 -7.00 7.32
CA HIS A 152 1.82 -7.66 8.53
C HIS A 152 1.95 -9.18 8.36
N THR A 153 1.02 -9.80 7.64
CA THR A 153 0.85 -11.27 7.61
C THR A 153 1.20 -11.81 6.24
N PRO A 154 2.21 -12.73 6.12
CA PRO A 154 2.59 -13.32 4.83
C PRO A 154 1.43 -14.08 4.16
N GLU A 155 0.60 -14.74 4.96
CA GLU A 155 -0.56 -15.49 4.52
C GLU A 155 -1.83 -14.93 5.19
N PRO A 156 -2.39 -13.83 4.68
CA PRO A 156 -3.48 -13.11 5.36
C PRO A 156 -4.80 -13.88 5.43
N GLY A 157 -4.93 -14.95 4.68
CA GLY A 157 -6.15 -15.74 4.61
C GLY A 157 -7.29 -15.07 3.84
N GLY A 158 -8.47 -15.70 3.86
CA GLY A 158 -9.66 -15.15 3.20
C GLY A 158 -10.36 -14.07 4.06
N VAL A 159 -11.38 -13.41 3.47
CA VAL A 159 -12.17 -12.33 4.08
C VAL A 159 -12.58 -12.59 5.54
N ARG A 160 -13.03 -13.83 5.85
CA ARG A 160 -13.47 -14.18 7.21
C ARG A 160 -12.30 -14.25 8.20
N ALA A 161 -11.12 -14.70 7.75
CA ALA A 161 -9.92 -14.75 8.58
C ALA A 161 -9.46 -13.33 8.92
N ILE A 162 -9.34 -12.48 7.91
CA ILE A 162 -9.00 -11.06 8.07
C ILE A 162 -10.00 -10.38 9.00
N SER A 163 -11.32 -10.55 8.74
CA SER A 163 -12.41 -9.98 9.54
C SER A 163 -12.25 -10.29 11.04
N ARG A 164 -11.97 -11.55 11.35
CA ARG A 164 -11.76 -12.00 12.74
C ARG A 164 -10.51 -11.41 13.35
N ALA A 165 -9.43 -11.38 12.58
CA ALA A 165 -8.13 -10.89 13.04
C ALA A 165 -8.14 -9.39 13.38
N ILE A 166 -8.78 -8.57 12.54
CA ILE A 166 -8.82 -7.11 12.75
C ILE A 166 -10.08 -6.63 13.51
N GLY A 167 -10.95 -7.54 13.94
CA GLY A 167 -12.18 -7.21 14.69
C GLY A 167 -13.22 -6.42 13.89
N ARG A 168 -13.31 -6.64 12.57
CA ARG A 168 -14.27 -5.96 11.67
C ARG A 168 -15.26 -6.94 11.06
N THR A 169 -16.39 -6.45 10.54
CA THR A 169 -17.36 -7.33 9.86
C THR A 169 -16.83 -7.83 8.52
N ALA A 170 -17.21 -9.04 8.12
CA ALA A 170 -16.77 -9.63 6.85
C ALA A 170 -17.22 -8.81 5.63
N SER A 171 -18.39 -8.17 5.68
CA SER A 171 -18.87 -7.28 4.62
C SER A 171 -17.98 -6.05 4.47
N SER A 172 -17.60 -5.41 5.58
CA SER A 172 -16.72 -4.24 5.58
C SER A 172 -15.32 -4.59 5.07
N VAL A 173 -14.79 -5.75 5.45
CA VAL A 173 -13.49 -6.24 4.95
C VAL A 173 -13.57 -6.54 3.44
N SER A 174 -14.64 -7.19 2.97
CA SER A 174 -14.86 -7.45 1.55
C SER A 174 -14.94 -6.16 0.72
N ASP A 175 -15.64 -5.14 1.24
CA ASP A 175 -15.72 -3.83 0.59
C ASP A 175 -14.38 -3.09 0.59
N ALA A 176 -13.60 -3.20 1.65
CA ALA A 176 -12.26 -2.64 1.72
C ALA A 176 -11.31 -3.32 0.72
N LEU A 177 -11.28 -4.65 0.69
CA LEU A 177 -10.48 -5.42 -0.27
C LEU A 177 -10.84 -5.07 -1.71
N ARG A 178 -12.14 -4.97 -2.04
CA ARG A 178 -12.58 -4.56 -3.37
C ARG A 178 -12.02 -3.17 -3.74
N ARG A 179 -12.07 -2.19 -2.83
CA ARG A 179 -11.49 -0.87 -3.06
C ARG A 179 -9.97 -0.92 -3.26
N LEU A 180 -9.26 -1.73 -2.47
CA LEU A 180 -7.82 -1.93 -2.63
C LEU A 180 -7.48 -2.59 -3.97
N VAL A 181 -8.29 -3.54 -4.44
CA VAL A 181 -8.16 -4.15 -5.77
C VAL A 181 -8.47 -3.14 -6.87
N ASP A 182 -9.58 -2.40 -6.76
CA ASP A 182 -9.98 -1.36 -7.71
C ASP A 182 -8.89 -0.27 -7.82
N ASP A 183 -8.19 0.01 -6.73
CA ASP A 183 -7.08 0.98 -6.67
C ASP A 183 -5.73 0.36 -7.09
N GLY A 184 -5.71 -0.96 -7.34
CA GLY A 184 -4.51 -1.69 -7.75
C GLY A 184 -3.42 -1.69 -6.69
N LEU A 185 -3.80 -1.74 -5.41
CA LEU A 185 -2.90 -1.91 -4.28
C LEU A 185 -2.79 -3.38 -3.86
N VAL A 186 -3.77 -4.18 -4.29
CA VAL A 186 -3.90 -5.61 -4.00
C VAL A 186 -4.33 -6.33 -5.27
N THR A 187 -3.89 -7.56 -5.49
CA THR A 187 -4.33 -8.39 -6.63
C THR A 187 -5.78 -8.83 -6.48
N SER A 188 -6.36 -9.40 -7.54
CA SER A 188 -7.70 -10.02 -7.48
C SER A 188 -7.77 -11.24 -6.54
N THR A 189 -6.62 -11.83 -6.19
CA THR A 189 -6.46 -12.91 -5.20
C THR A 189 -6.17 -12.40 -3.80
N HIS A 190 -6.22 -11.07 -3.61
CA HIS A 190 -5.98 -10.37 -2.35
C HIS A 190 -4.51 -10.40 -1.88
N GLU A 191 -3.58 -10.63 -2.76
CA GLU A 191 -2.15 -10.51 -2.46
C GLU A 191 -1.72 -9.05 -2.51
N PRO A 192 -0.94 -8.54 -1.54
CA PRO A 192 -0.45 -7.18 -1.55
C PRO A 192 0.50 -6.93 -2.73
N LEU A 193 0.34 -5.82 -3.42
CA LEU A 193 1.30 -5.36 -4.43
C LEU A 193 2.36 -4.51 -3.73
N LEU A 194 3.58 -5.04 -3.63
CA LEU A 194 4.70 -4.42 -2.95
C LEU A 194 5.68 -3.80 -3.96
N PRO A 195 6.30 -2.64 -3.65
CA PRO A 195 6.15 -1.86 -2.41
C PRO A 195 4.94 -0.92 -2.38
N GLU A 196 4.07 -0.94 -3.39
CA GLU A 196 3.03 0.06 -3.62
C GLU A 196 2.02 0.17 -2.48
N LEU A 197 1.60 -0.97 -1.92
CA LEU A 197 0.68 -0.96 -0.78
C LEU A 197 1.33 -0.34 0.46
N PHE A 198 2.62 -0.63 0.68
CA PHE A 198 3.39 -0.03 1.77
C PHE A 198 3.53 1.48 1.59
N ASP A 199 3.96 1.95 0.42
CA ASP A 199 4.10 3.38 0.12
C ASP A 199 2.75 4.12 0.25
N ALA A 200 1.66 3.51 -0.20
CA ALA A 200 0.32 4.08 -0.04
C ALA A 200 -0.10 4.16 1.44
N ALA A 201 0.25 3.16 2.24
CA ALA A 201 -0.01 3.17 3.68
C ALA A 201 0.79 4.28 4.39
N VAL A 202 2.06 4.50 4.03
CA VAL A 202 2.90 5.59 4.56
C VAL A 202 2.23 6.95 4.34
N GLN A 203 1.64 7.20 3.15
CA GLN A 203 1.00 8.48 2.82
C GLN A 203 -0.16 8.84 3.76
N VAL A 204 -0.86 7.84 4.29
CA VAL A 204 -2.01 8.04 5.20
C VAL A 204 -1.68 7.75 6.67
N TRP A 205 -0.46 7.31 6.95
CA TRP A 205 -0.04 6.97 8.30
C TRP A 205 0.05 8.21 9.19
N ARG A 206 -0.80 8.31 10.21
CA ARG A 206 -0.94 9.49 11.10
C ARG A 206 -0.98 9.06 12.57
N TYR A 207 -0.01 8.24 13.00
CA TYR A 207 0.00 7.69 14.35
C TYR A 207 0.09 8.76 15.46
N ARG A 208 0.65 9.95 15.15
CA ARG A 208 0.72 11.08 16.10
C ARG A 208 -0.44 12.08 16.01
N ALA A 209 -1.44 11.83 15.17
CA ALA A 209 -2.56 12.74 15.03
C ALA A 209 -3.36 12.91 16.33
N ASN A 210 -3.41 11.86 17.15
CA ASN A 210 -4.02 11.86 18.48
C ASN A 210 -2.96 11.41 19.48
N HIS A 211 -2.37 12.37 20.21
CA HIS A 211 -1.35 12.08 21.20
C HIS A 211 -1.57 12.91 22.46
N LEU A 212 -1.00 12.46 23.58
CA LEU A 212 -1.03 13.10 24.87
C LEU A 212 0.33 12.98 25.55
N ALA A 213 0.97 14.11 25.84
CA ALA A 213 2.20 14.13 26.63
C ALA A 213 1.87 14.09 28.12
N VAL A 214 2.53 13.20 28.86
CA VAL A 214 2.28 12.98 30.28
C VAL A 214 3.56 12.88 31.10
N SER A 215 3.49 13.34 32.34
CA SER A 215 4.50 13.08 33.35
C SER A 215 4.15 11.80 34.12
N GLY A 216 5.17 11.04 34.44
CA GLY A 216 5.05 9.77 35.18
C GLY A 216 4.87 8.58 34.24
N ASP A 217 5.52 7.47 34.58
CA ASP A 217 5.54 6.25 33.80
C ASP A 217 4.17 5.56 33.80
N PRO A 218 3.49 5.45 32.63
CA PRO A 218 2.19 4.79 32.52
C PRO A 218 2.25 3.29 32.82
N THR A 219 3.44 2.70 32.79
CA THR A 219 3.66 1.26 33.01
C THR A 219 3.90 0.86 34.44
N THR A 220 3.96 1.83 35.38
CA THR A 220 4.05 1.48 36.81
C THR A 220 2.84 0.65 37.23
N PRO A 221 2.97 -0.27 38.20
CA PRO A 221 1.85 -1.14 38.61
C PRO A 221 0.59 -0.37 39.03
N SER A 222 0.73 0.81 39.64
CA SER A 222 -0.38 1.67 40.04
C SER A 222 -1.08 2.28 38.79
N ASN A 223 -0.30 2.89 37.90
CA ASN A 223 -0.83 3.52 36.68
C ASN A 223 -1.40 2.48 35.72
N ALA A 224 -0.69 1.38 35.48
CA ALA A 224 -1.16 0.28 34.66
C ALA A 224 -2.50 -0.30 35.17
N ARG A 225 -2.66 -0.45 36.49
CA ARG A 225 -3.93 -0.89 37.08
C ARG A 225 -5.03 0.14 36.88
N ALA A 226 -4.75 1.43 37.12
CA ALA A 226 -5.71 2.52 36.97
C ALA A 226 -6.15 2.66 35.49
N LEU A 227 -5.22 2.55 34.56
CA LEU A 227 -5.46 2.58 33.12
C LEU A 227 -6.10 1.29 32.58
N ARG A 228 -6.32 0.29 33.43
CA ARG A 228 -6.79 -1.05 33.01
C ARG A 228 -5.92 -1.72 31.95
N THR A 229 -4.66 -1.31 31.87
CA THR A 229 -3.69 -1.80 30.89
C THR A 229 -2.97 -3.04 31.33
N ARG A 230 -3.44 -3.76 32.30
CA ARG A 230 -2.85 -4.95 32.97
C ARG A 230 -1.81 -5.65 32.11
N LEU A 231 -0.55 -5.20 32.22
CA LEU A 231 0.60 -5.89 31.65
C LEU A 231 0.69 -7.30 32.25
N GLY A 232 0.41 -8.31 31.42
CA GLY A 232 0.52 -9.71 31.80
C GLY A 232 -0.79 -10.39 32.21
N ASP A 233 -1.92 -9.71 32.25
CA ASP A 233 -3.24 -10.32 32.50
C ASP A 233 -3.97 -10.64 31.18
N THR A 234 -4.75 -11.72 31.18
CA THR A 234 -5.54 -12.21 30.03
C THR A 234 -6.62 -11.24 29.54
N ILE A 235 -6.89 -10.16 30.25
CA ILE A 235 -7.85 -9.09 29.90
C ILE A 235 -7.06 -7.81 29.60
N ASP A 236 -6.29 -7.86 28.55
CA ASP A 236 -5.41 -6.78 28.16
C ASP A 236 -6.10 -5.85 27.17
N THR A 237 -6.12 -4.57 27.46
CA THR A 237 -6.72 -3.53 26.62
C THR A 237 -5.92 -3.22 25.34
N GLY A 238 -4.83 -3.96 25.09
CA GLY A 238 -4.10 -3.86 23.83
C GLY A 238 -3.29 -2.58 23.70
N TRP A 239 -2.23 -2.39 24.48
CA TRP A 239 -1.27 -1.31 24.31
C TRP A 239 0.16 -1.84 24.17
N ALA A 240 1.02 -1.09 23.52
CA ALA A 240 2.38 -1.50 23.20
C ALA A 240 3.32 -0.31 23.11
N TRP A 241 4.58 -0.52 23.42
CA TRP A 241 5.62 0.46 23.16
C TRP A 241 5.79 0.66 21.64
N THR A 242 5.97 1.91 21.22
CA THR A 242 6.25 2.32 19.83
C THR A 242 7.44 3.28 19.79
N GLY A 243 7.69 3.93 18.64
CA GLY A 243 8.79 4.86 18.46
C GLY A 243 10.15 4.26 18.83
N SER A 244 11.04 5.04 19.42
CA SER A 244 12.42 4.65 19.70
C SER A 244 12.56 3.43 20.64
N VAL A 245 11.55 3.14 21.45
CA VAL A 245 11.54 1.92 22.28
C VAL A 245 11.35 0.68 21.45
N ALA A 246 10.37 0.71 20.51
CA ALA A 246 10.11 -0.39 19.59
C ALA A 246 11.24 -0.56 18.57
N GLU A 247 11.77 0.53 18.01
CA GLU A 247 12.91 0.52 17.08
C GLU A 247 14.12 -0.23 17.67
N ARG A 248 14.44 0.03 18.93
CA ARG A 248 15.53 -0.70 19.62
C ARG A 248 15.20 -2.15 19.88
N ALA A 249 13.97 -2.44 20.30
CA ALA A 249 13.54 -3.81 20.57
C ALA A 249 13.54 -4.67 19.29
N TRP A 250 13.26 -4.05 18.15
CA TRP A 250 13.34 -4.66 16.81
C TRP A 250 14.73 -4.58 16.16
N HIS A 251 15.76 -4.11 16.87
CA HIS A 251 17.14 -3.99 16.38
C HIS A 251 17.27 -3.20 15.08
N VAL A 252 16.52 -2.09 14.95
CA VAL A 252 16.66 -1.20 13.79
C VAL A 252 18.11 -0.69 13.71
N PRO A 253 18.81 -0.84 12.56
CA PRO A 253 20.20 -0.42 12.43
C PRO A 253 20.38 1.08 12.74
N GLY A 254 21.48 1.44 13.38
CA GLY A 254 21.82 2.85 13.64
C GLY A 254 21.06 3.51 14.79
N ILE A 255 20.09 2.86 15.42
CA ILE A 255 19.39 3.36 16.60
C ILE A 255 20.14 2.93 17.88
N ARG A 256 21.01 3.80 18.36
CA ARG A 256 21.86 3.52 19.55
C ARG A 256 21.33 4.09 20.86
N ARG A 257 20.59 5.22 20.82
CA ARG A 257 20.08 5.92 21.99
C ARG A 257 18.62 6.30 21.80
N GLN A 258 17.89 6.32 22.91
CA GLN A 258 16.57 6.92 22.93
C GLN A 258 16.73 8.44 22.81
N LEU A 259 16.26 8.99 21.71
CA LEU A 259 16.16 10.43 21.52
C LEU A 259 14.67 10.79 21.65
N GLY A 260 14.37 11.67 22.59
CA GLY A 260 12.98 12.09 22.83
C GLY A 260 12.23 11.25 23.87
N ARG A 261 10.92 11.41 23.85
CA ARG A 261 10.01 10.76 24.79
C ARG A 261 9.82 9.28 24.47
N SER A 262 9.49 8.51 25.52
CA SER A 262 9.02 7.15 25.35
C SER A 262 7.58 7.16 24.85
N GLU A 263 7.30 6.48 23.75
CA GLU A 263 5.99 6.47 23.12
C GLU A 263 5.24 5.16 23.40
N LEU A 264 3.99 5.28 23.88
CA LEU A 264 3.10 4.17 24.13
C LEU A 264 1.87 4.26 23.25
N MET A 265 1.65 3.24 22.43
CA MET A 265 0.48 3.14 21.55
C MET A 265 -0.69 2.53 22.31
N LEU A 266 -1.83 3.19 22.27
CA LEU A 266 -3.12 2.79 22.85
C LEU A 266 -4.06 2.34 21.73
N PRO A 267 -5.01 1.41 21.99
CA PRO A 267 -5.86 0.85 20.96
C PRO A 267 -6.85 1.86 20.36
N ASP A 268 -7.34 2.81 21.15
CA ASP A 268 -8.41 3.70 20.76
C ASP A 268 -8.40 5.03 21.54
N ARG A 269 -9.30 5.92 21.14
CA ARG A 269 -9.48 7.23 21.76
C ARG A 269 -10.02 7.16 23.18
N GLU A 270 -10.86 6.19 23.49
CA GLU A 270 -11.42 6.02 24.85
C GLU A 270 -10.32 5.73 25.85
N SER A 271 -9.35 4.87 25.46
CA SER A 271 -8.14 4.59 26.25
C SER A 271 -7.29 5.85 26.48
N LEU A 272 -7.18 6.73 25.47
CA LEU A 272 -6.45 7.99 25.60
C LEU A 272 -7.17 8.97 26.54
N ASP A 273 -8.49 9.09 26.43
CA ASP A 273 -9.32 9.95 27.27
C ASP A 273 -9.29 9.46 28.76
N LEU A 274 -9.31 8.15 28.95
CA LEU A 274 -9.09 7.56 30.29
C LEU A 274 -7.71 7.92 30.83
N ALA A 275 -6.66 7.77 30.03
CA ALA A 275 -5.30 8.14 30.42
C ALA A 275 -5.19 9.63 30.78
N ALA A 276 -5.85 10.51 30.01
CA ALA A 276 -5.90 11.94 30.28
C ALA A 276 -6.57 12.29 31.63
N SER A 277 -7.48 11.44 32.09
CA SER A 277 -8.16 11.63 33.40
C SER A 277 -7.33 11.15 34.59
N ILE A 278 -6.37 10.26 34.37
CA ILE A 278 -5.61 9.59 35.46
C ILE A 278 -4.18 10.15 35.54
N LEU A 279 -3.53 10.37 34.43
CA LEU A 279 -2.15 10.83 34.37
C LEU A 279 -2.09 12.36 34.28
N LYS A 280 -1.02 12.93 34.89
CA LYS A 280 -0.78 14.36 34.77
C LYS A 280 -0.35 14.70 33.37
N GLN A 281 -1.17 15.48 32.64
CA GLN A 281 -0.81 16.03 31.38
C GLN A 281 0.33 17.05 31.54
N ASP A 282 1.38 16.89 30.73
CA ASP A 282 2.56 17.74 30.79
C ASP A 282 3.21 17.83 29.41
N PRO A 283 3.19 19.00 28.75
CA PRO A 283 3.85 19.20 27.46
C PRO A 283 5.35 18.88 27.45
N ASN A 284 6.00 18.87 28.65
CA ASN A 284 7.40 18.51 28.80
C ASN A 284 7.58 17.12 29.43
N GLY A 285 6.51 16.34 29.57
CA GLY A 285 6.53 15.01 30.14
C GLY A 285 7.47 14.04 29.43
N GLU A 286 7.83 12.97 30.09
CA GLU A 286 8.78 11.97 29.61
C GLU A 286 8.12 10.93 28.65
N PHE A 287 6.79 10.90 28.63
CA PHE A 287 6.02 9.92 27.87
C PHE A 287 5.03 10.60 26.93
N ASP A 288 4.89 10.02 25.72
CA ASP A 288 3.82 10.33 24.79
C ASP A 288 2.89 9.11 24.65
N LEU A 289 1.60 9.32 24.88
CA LEU A 289 0.56 8.34 24.59
C LEU A 289 -0.01 8.64 23.23
N VAL A 290 -0.06 7.66 22.32
CA VAL A 290 -0.55 7.82 20.95
C VAL A 290 -1.65 6.81 20.66
N VAL A 291 -2.67 7.21 19.91
CA VAL A 291 -3.73 6.28 19.49
C VAL A 291 -3.30 5.53 18.24
N ALA A 292 -3.46 4.21 18.24
CA ALA A 292 -3.18 3.35 17.12
C ALA A 292 -4.06 3.75 15.92
N PRO A 293 -3.48 3.99 14.72
CA PRO A 293 -4.26 4.22 13.51
C PRO A 293 -5.15 3.02 13.13
N ALA A 294 -4.76 1.82 13.54
CA ALA A 294 -5.53 0.59 13.47
C ALA A 294 -5.50 -0.08 14.86
N ALA A 295 -6.66 -0.26 15.47
CA ALA A 295 -6.76 -0.75 16.86
C ALA A 295 -6.06 -2.10 17.07
N TRP A 296 -6.09 -2.98 16.07
CA TRP A 296 -5.46 -4.30 16.14
C TRP A 296 -3.94 -4.25 16.31
N LEU A 297 -3.26 -3.18 15.89
CA LEU A 297 -1.80 -3.04 16.05
C LEU A 297 -1.37 -3.09 17.53
N ALA A 298 -2.16 -2.50 18.42
CA ALA A 298 -1.88 -2.53 19.84
C ALA A 298 -2.20 -3.90 20.47
N SER A 299 -3.12 -4.67 19.89
CA SER A 299 -3.48 -6.01 20.35
C SER A 299 -2.60 -7.13 19.77
N HIS A 300 -2.02 -6.96 18.57
CA HIS A 300 -1.07 -7.90 17.93
C HIS A 300 0.39 -7.55 18.27
N ARG A 301 0.62 -7.14 19.48
CA ARG A 301 1.92 -6.80 20.00
C ARG A 301 2.84 -8.01 20.14
N VAL A 302 4.13 -7.76 20.17
CA VAL A 302 5.18 -8.77 20.24
C VAL A 302 6.04 -8.49 21.50
N GLU A 303 6.40 -9.54 22.22
CA GLU A 303 7.39 -9.42 23.28
C GLU A 303 8.81 -9.49 22.68
N ARG A 304 9.59 -8.45 22.90
CA ARG A 304 10.98 -8.33 22.47
C ARG A 304 11.83 -7.72 23.56
N ASN A 305 12.90 -8.40 23.98
CA ASN A 305 13.84 -7.93 25.00
C ASN A 305 13.12 -7.52 26.32
N GLY A 306 12.12 -8.30 26.76
CA GLY A 306 11.32 -8.04 27.96
C GLY A 306 10.39 -6.82 27.85
N LYS A 307 10.14 -6.32 26.64
CA LYS A 307 9.19 -5.23 26.35
C LYS A 307 8.12 -5.69 25.39
N VAL A 308 6.90 -5.24 25.66
CA VAL A 308 5.76 -5.44 24.75
C VAL A 308 5.74 -4.30 23.75
N VAL A 309 6.01 -4.58 22.50
CA VAL A 309 6.18 -3.60 21.43
C VAL A 309 5.20 -3.82 20.28
N VAL A 310 4.95 -2.78 19.50
CA VAL A 310 4.14 -2.86 18.27
C VAL A 310 4.79 -3.79 17.24
N PRO A 311 4.01 -4.38 16.31
CA PRO A 311 4.54 -5.18 15.21
C PRO A 311 5.55 -4.43 14.35
N ALA A 312 6.47 -5.14 13.70
CA ALA A 312 7.51 -4.57 12.85
C ALA A 312 6.95 -3.63 11.76
N ILE A 313 5.77 -3.92 11.22
CA ILE A 313 5.13 -3.06 10.22
C ILE A 313 4.86 -1.64 10.74
N ALA A 314 4.44 -1.48 12.00
CA ALA A 314 4.22 -0.16 12.59
C ALA A 314 5.54 0.60 12.76
N VAL A 315 6.63 -0.09 13.12
CA VAL A 315 7.98 0.49 13.19
C VAL A 315 8.44 0.92 11.80
N ALA A 316 8.24 0.08 10.78
CA ALA A 316 8.58 0.40 9.40
C ALA A 316 7.87 1.65 8.90
N LEU A 317 6.56 1.76 9.16
CA LEU A 317 5.77 2.93 8.78
C LEU A 317 6.22 4.21 9.51
N ASN A 318 6.57 4.12 10.79
CA ASN A 318 7.13 5.25 11.53
C ASN A 318 8.47 5.72 10.95
N LEU A 319 9.36 4.78 10.62
CA LEU A 319 10.64 5.10 9.97
C LEU A 319 10.42 5.72 8.58
N ALA A 320 9.48 5.19 7.80
CA ALA A 320 9.19 5.69 6.46
C ALA A 320 8.65 7.13 6.42
N LEU A 321 8.18 7.69 7.55
CA LEU A 321 7.80 9.10 7.65
C LEU A 321 9.01 10.05 7.63
N ASP A 322 10.19 9.56 7.98
CA ASP A 322 11.45 10.31 7.84
C ASP A 322 12.02 10.07 6.44
N ASP A 323 11.78 11.01 5.53
CA ASP A 323 12.13 10.88 4.10
C ASP A 323 13.62 10.70 3.83
N ALA A 324 14.49 11.25 4.67
CA ALA A 324 15.93 11.22 4.45
C ALA A 324 16.58 9.97 5.08
N ARG A 325 16.45 9.83 6.38
CA ARG A 325 17.14 8.79 7.17
C ARG A 325 16.33 7.51 7.28
N GLY A 326 15.03 7.63 7.36
CA GLY A 326 14.16 6.48 7.61
C GLY A 326 14.21 5.46 6.47
N ARG A 327 14.27 5.90 5.21
CA ARG A 327 14.40 4.99 4.04
C ARG A 327 15.74 4.27 4.01
N GLU A 328 16.82 4.93 4.42
CA GLU A 328 18.13 4.30 4.56
C GLU A 328 18.10 3.20 5.62
N LEU A 329 17.54 3.50 6.80
CA LEU A 329 17.37 2.53 7.88
C LEU A 329 16.53 1.33 7.44
N LEU A 330 15.41 1.58 6.76
CA LEU A 330 14.54 0.53 6.21
C LEU A 330 15.25 -0.36 5.20
N SER A 331 16.10 0.21 4.35
CA SER A 331 16.84 -0.57 3.34
C SER A 331 17.78 -1.60 3.96
N GLY A 332 18.39 -1.27 5.09
CA GLY A 332 19.31 -2.13 5.83
C GLY A 332 18.66 -2.96 6.95
N TRP A 333 17.35 -2.79 7.19
CA TRP A 333 16.69 -3.47 8.30
C TRP A 333 15.95 -4.72 7.83
N ASP A 334 16.28 -5.86 8.45
CA ASP A 334 15.61 -7.14 8.29
C ASP A 334 15.11 -7.59 9.67
N PRO A 335 13.82 -7.42 9.98
CA PRO A 335 13.27 -7.72 11.29
C PRO A 335 13.16 -9.22 11.50
N GLU A 336 13.95 -9.76 12.42
CA GLU A 336 13.89 -11.18 12.78
C GLU A 336 12.47 -11.63 13.15
N GLY A 337 11.97 -12.66 12.49
CA GLY A 337 10.65 -13.24 12.76
C GLY A 337 9.46 -12.38 12.32
N ALA A 338 9.68 -11.40 11.45
CA ALA A 338 8.62 -10.64 10.81
C ALA A 338 8.80 -10.57 9.28
N HIS A 339 7.69 -10.33 8.57
CA HIS A 339 7.70 -10.24 7.12
C HIS A 339 8.14 -8.85 6.67
N ARG A 340 9.16 -8.80 5.79
CA ARG A 340 9.63 -7.55 5.20
C ARG A 340 8.82 -7.21 3.95
N VAL A 341 8.23 -6.01 3.92
CA VAL A 341 7.29 -5.56 2.87
C VAL A 341 7.64 -4.19 2.25
N TRP A 342 8.80 -3.60 2.63
CA TRP A 342 9.32 -2.30 2.19
C TRP A 342 10.60 -2.38 1.37
#